data_e8947f19463e8f1f1e81f2a4fca1d623
#
_entry.id   e8947f19463e8f1f1e81f2a4fca1d623
#
_cell.length_a   1.000
_cell.length_b   1.000
_cell.length_c   1.000
_cell.angle_alpha   90.00
_cell.angle_beta   90.00
_cell.angle_gamma   90.00
#
_symmetry.space_group_name_H-M   'P 1'
#
loop_
_entity.id
_entity.type
_entity.pdbx_description
1 polymer ?
#
loop_
_entity_poly.entity_id
_entity_poly.type
_entity_poly.pdbx_seq_one_letter_code
_entity_poly.pdbx_strand_id
1 'polypeptide(L)'
;MLTISQLFIYPIKSLSGISVDSCEVTNRGLKNDRRWMVVDKNNQFLTLREYPKMALLDVEINEKNLTIKSRELVENLVKIPFETDSNNLENVTIWNATVQAKSVKHEADEWLSDMLGGTCKLVYMPNESMRPVDTTSGYHPNGKFTSFADAYPFLLLGEASMSDLNSRSEKQFSIKRFRPNIVFSGGPPNQEDSFEKFVINNVNFTGLENCARCKIPNINPDTGILGTDNEPLKTLSKYRLRNKNIEFGRNVVYDGTGIISVGDELKLR
;
A
#
# COMPACT_ATOMS: atom_id res chain seq x y z
N MET A 1 -26.32 0.11 -4.02
CA MET A 1 -25.61 -0.42 -2.82
C MET A 1 -24.12 -0.37 -3.10
N LEU A 2 -23.33 0.12 -2.18
CA LEU A 2 -21.86 0.10 -2.29
C LEU A 2 -21.35 -1.14 -1.57
N THR A 3 -20.47 -1.90 -2.21
CA THR A 3 -20.03 -3.21 -1.70
C THR A 3 -18.52 -3.35 -1.91
N ILE A 4 -17.81 -3.92 -0.95
CA ILE A 4 -16.40 -4.26 -1.16
C ILE A 4 -16.31 -5.31 -2.25
N SER A 5 -15.60 -5.00 -3.33
CA SER A 5 -15.39 -5.93 -4.44
C SER A 5 -14.01 -6.59 -4.43
N GLN A 6 -13.00 -5.90 -3.87
CA GLN A 6 -11.65 -6.47 -3.71
C GLN A 6 -10.99 -5.89 -2.46
N LEU A 7 -10.17 -6.70 -1.81
CA LEU A 7 -9.30 -6.30 -0.71
C LEU A 7 -7.85 -6.66 -1.05
N PHE A 8 -6.94 -5.74 -0.74
CA PHE A 8 -5.51 -5.96 -0.93
C PHE A 8 -4.72 -5.59 0.32
N ILE A 9 -3.75 -6.42 0.64
CA ILE A 9 -2.67 -6.08 1.56
C ILE A 9 -1.34 -6.06 0.82
N TYR A 10 -0.42 -5.23 1.27
CA TYR A 10 0.94 -5.10 0.72
C TYR A 10 1.93 -5.31 1.85
N PRO A 11 2.25 -6.55 2.23
CA PRO A 11 3.01 -6.81 3.45
C PRO A 11 4.33 -6.05 3.51
N ILE A 12 5.04 -5.99 2.39
CA ILE A 12 6.30 -5.25 2.26
C ILE A 12 6.07 -3.98 1.43
N LYS A 13 6.50 -2.84 1.96
CA LYS A 13 6.45 -1.56 1.22
C LYS A 13 7.09 -1.72 -0.14
N SER A 14 6.40 -1.22 -1.19
CA SER A 14 6.86 -1.22 -2.58
C SER A 14 6.87 -2.57 -3.31
N LEU A 15 6.75 -3.71 -2.64
CA LEU A 15 6.60 -5.01 -3.30
C LEU A 15 5.16 -5.24 -3.77
N SER A 16 4.90 -6.36 -4.46
CA SER A 16 3.57 -6.69 -4.97
C SER A 16 2.56 -6.86 -3.83
N GLY A 17 1.29 -6.69 -4.16
CA GLY A 17 0.17 -6.86 -3.22
C GLY A 17 -0.45 -8.24 -3.31
N ILE A 18 -1.11 -8.64 -2.24
CA ILE A 18 -1.86 -9.89 -2.10
C ILE A 18 -3.34 -9.55 -2.08
N SER A 19 -4.14 -10.20 -2.93
CA SER A 19 -5.60 -10.18 -2.82
C SER A 19 -6.03 -11.10 -1.67
N VAL A 20 -6.96 -10.62 -0.84
CA VAL A 20 -7.51 -11.39 0.28
C VAL A 20 -9.04 -11.30 0.26
N ASP A 21 -9.72 -12.38 0.66
CA ASP A 21 -11.19 -12.38 0.74
C ASP A 21 -11.69 -11.69 2.02
N SER A 22 -10.91 -11.70 3.07
CA SER A 22 -11.18 -11.02 4.33
C SER A 22 -9.90 -10.59 5.03
N CYS A 23 -9.99 -9.53 5.84
CA CYS A 23 -8.84 -9.07 6.62
C CYS A 23 -9.29 -8.37 7.91
N GLU A 24 -8.49 -8.55 8.95
CA GLU A 24 -8.66 -7.84 10.21
C GLU A 24 -8.20 -6.38 10.08
N VAL A 25 -9.02 -5.44 10.52
CA VAL A 25 -8.65 -4.05 10.75
C VAL A 25 -8.03 -3.93 12.13
N THR A 26 -6.79 -3.51 12.18
CA THR A 26 -5.99 -3.35 13.40
C THR A 26 -5.82 -1.87 13.75
N ASN A 27 -5.09 -1.59 14.81
CA ASN A 27 -4.74 -0.23 15.23
C ASN A 27 -3.76 0.52 14.30
N ARG A 28 -3.48 0.01 13.09
CA ARG A 28 -2.59 0.65 12.09
C ARG A 28 -2.95 0.34 10.64
N GLY A 29 -4.16 -0.14 10.38
CA GLY A 29 -4.65 -0.55 9.06
C GLY A 29 -4.95 -2.03 9.00
N LEU A 30 -5.00 -2.60 7.80
CA LEU A 30 -5.19 -4.03 7.62
C LEU A 30 -4.02 -4.82 8.23
N LYS A 31 -4.34 -5.95 8.83
CA LYS A 31 -3.34 -6.87 9.38
C LYS A 31 -2.29 -7.21 8.33
N ASN A 32 -1.03 -7.13 8.73
CA ASN A 32 0.14 -7.36 7.89
C ASN A 32 0.35 -6.34 6.74
N ASP A 33 -0.46 -5.30 6.61
CA ASP A 33 -0.26 -4.30 5.57
C ASP A 33 0.92 -3.38 5.90
N ARG A 34 1.92 -3.33 4.98
CA ARG A 34 3.16 -2.53 5.05
C ARG A 34 3.90 -2.66 6.39
N ARG A 35 3.88 -3.87 7.02
CA ARG A 35 4.62 -4.12 8.26
C ARG A 35 6.11 -4.31 8.03
N TRP A 36 6.51 -4.60 6.80
CA TRP A 36 7.91 -4.74 6.38
C TRP A 36 8.29 -3.67 5.36
N MET A 37 9.57 -3.34 5.36
CA MET A 37 10.15 -2.33 4.47
C MET A 37 11.59 -2.68 4.14
N VAL A 38 12.01 -2.47 2.90
CA VAL A 38 13.41 -2.57 2.50
C VAL A 38 14.08 -1.23 2.71
N VAL A 39 15.26 -1.24 3.35
CA VAL A 39 16.08 -0.05 3.59
C VAL A 39 17.48 -0.24 3.04
N ASP A 40 18.14 0.85 2.67
CA ASP A 40 19.53 0.88 2.26
C ASP A 40 20.50 0.78 3.45
N LYS A 41 21.80 0.83 3.18
CA LYS A 41 22.87 0.82 4.20
C LYS A 41 22.80 1.98 5.21
N ASN A 42 22.09 3.06 4.88
CA ASN A 42 21.88 4.23 5.74
C ASN A 42 20.55 4.20 6.47
N ASN A 43 19.84 3.06 6.46
CA ASN A 43 18.49 2.89 7.01
C ASN A 43 17.43 3.78 6.34
N GLN A 44 17.64 4.22 5.10
CA GLN A 44 16.66 4.95 4.31
C GLN A 44 15.81 3.98 3.50
N PHE A 45 14.50 4.22 3.46
CA PHE A 45 13.56 3.33 2.75
C PHE A 45 13.79 3.32 1.24
N LEU A 46 13.73 2.12 0.64
CA LEU A 46 13.72 1.94 -0.80
C LEU A 46 12.31 1.93 -1.36
N THR A 47 12.14 2.44 -2.58
CA THR A 47 10.82 2.58 -3.18
C THR A 47 10.77 2.15 -4.64
N LEU A 48 9.56 1.79 -5.10
CA LEU A 48 9.27 1.60 -6.52
C LEU A 48 9.67 2.80 -7.40
N ARG A 49 9.78 4.01 -6.85
CA ARG A 49 10.19 5.19 -7.62
C ARG A 49 11.62 5.11 -8.10
N GLU A 50 12.47 4.45 -7.33
CA GLU A 50 13.91 4.29 -7.57
C GLU A 50 14.24 2.90 -8.08
N TYR A 51 13.51 1.90 -7.59
CA TYR A 51 13.69 0.49 -7.90
C TYR A 51 12.39 -0.12 -8.48
N PRO A 52 12.02 0.19 -9.73
CA PRO A 52 10.77 -0.30 -10.33
C PRO A 52 10.66 -1.83 -10.36
N LYS A 53 11.79 -2.54 -10.40
CA LYS A 53 11.84 -4.02 -10.32
C LYS A 53 11.26 -4.60 -9.02
N MET A 54 11.14 -3.81 -7.95
CA MET A 54 10.44 -4.24 -6.74
C MET A 54 8.99 -4.70 -7.03
N ALA A 55 8.37 -4.23 -8.12
CA ALA A 55 7.05 -4.67 -8.55
C ALA A 55 7.01 -6.16 -8.95
N LEU A 56 8.17 -6.74 -9.31
CA LEU A 56 8.30 -8.14 -9.76
C LEU A 56 8.63 -9.10 -8.61
N LEU A 57 8.69 -8.61 -7.40
CA LEU A 57 8.88 -9.41 -6.21
C LEU A 57 7.49 -9.71 -5.61
N ASP A 58 7.01 -10.92 -5.85
CA ASP A 58 5.76 -11.40 -5.29
C ASP A 58 5.91 -11.75 -3.83
N VAL A 59 4.85 -11.48 -3.07
CA VAL A 59 4.79 -11.76 -1.65
C VAL A 59 3.66 -12.73 -1.38
N GLU A 60 3.95 -13.78 -0.64
CA GLU A 60 2.96 -14.70 -0.08
C GLU A 60 3.06 -14.68 1.44
N ILE A 61 1.94 -14.85 2.10
CA ILE A 61 1.87 -14.85 3.55
C ILE A 61 1.03 -16.05 4.01
N ASN A 62 1.52 -16.75 5.01
CA ASN A 62 0.77 -17.78 5.71
C ASN A 62 0.88 -17.54 7.23
N GLU A 63 0.42 -18.48 8.04
CA GLU A 63 0.40 -18.32 9.51
C GLU A 63 1.79 -18.18 10.14
N LYS A 64 2.85 -18.67 9.51
CA LYS A 64 4.20 -18.79 10.08
C LYS A 64 5.24 -17.95 9.36
N ASN A 65 5.05 -17.71 8.06
CA ASN A 65 6.08 -17.15 7.19
C ASN A 65 5.55 -16.14 6.21
N LEU A 66 6.40 -15.22 5.87
CA LEU A 66 6.32 -14.39 4.68
C LEU A 66 7.31 -14.97 3.66
N THR A 67 6.87 -15.16 2.43
CA THR A 67 7.74 -15.63 1.33
C THR A 67 7.82 -14.55 0.28
N ILE A 68 9.03 -14.22 -0.18
CA ILE A 68 9.26 -13.34 -1.33
C ILE A 68 9.75 -14.19 -2.49
N LYS A 69 9.16 -14.01 -3.68
CA LYS A 69 9.50 -14.74 -4.90
C LYS A 69 9.82 -13.77 -6.03
N SER A 70 10.83 -14.06 -6.82
CA SER A 70 11.10 -13.32 -8.04
C SER A 70 10.27 -13.86 -9.20
N ARG A 71 9.58 -12.99 -9.96
CA ARG A 71 8.92 -13.40 -11.21
C ARG A 71 9.90 -13.60 -12.37
N GLU A 72 11.08 -12.97 -12.29
CA GLU A 72 12.12 -13.11 -13.33
C GLU A 72 12.92 -14.39 -13.20
N LEU A 73 13.07 -14.91 -11.97
CA LEU A 73 13.89 -16.09 -11.67
C LEU A 73 13.03 -17.14 -10.98
N VAL A 74 12.50 -18.07 -11.76
CA VAL A 74 11.70 -19.19 -11.26
C VAL A 74 12.53 -19.99 -10.23
N GLU A 75 11.92 -20.37 -9.09
CA GLU A 75 12.53 -21.02 -7.94
C GLU A 75 13.43 -20.12 -7.05
N ASN A 76 13.70 -18.89 -7.43
CA ASN A 76 14.42 -17.94 -6.58
C ASN A 76 13.48 -17.28 -5.58
N LEU A 77 13.50 -17.77 -4.36
CA LEU A 77 12.64 -17.33 -3.25
C LEU A 77 13.38 -17.29 -1.93
N VAL A 78 12.90 -16.45 -1.02
CA VAL A 78 13.33 -16.43 0.38
C VAL A 78 12.12 -16.50 1.32
N LYS A 79 12.23 -17.33 2.37
CA LYS A 79 11.20 -17.50 3.41
C LYS A 79 11.64 -16.79 4.68
N ILE A 80 10.76 -15.97 5.22
CA ILE A 80 11.01 -15.11 6.37
C ILE A 80 10.01 -15.49 7.47
N PRO A 81 10.43 -16.07 8.60
CA PRO A 81 9.54 -16.36 9.71
C PRO A 81 9.04 -15.06 10.34
N PHE A 82 7.81 -15.06 10.88
CA PHE A 82 7.26 -13.89 11.58
C PHE A 82 7.96 -13.62 12.90
N GLU A 83 8.36 -14.69 13.59
CA GLU A 83 9.19 -14.58 14.77
C GLU A 83 10.61 -14.29 14.35
N THR A 84 11.08 -13.10 14.62
CA THR A 84 12.47 -12.72 14.39
C THR A 84 13.24 -12.87 15.69
N ASP A 85 14.36 -13.59 15.67
CA ASP A 85 15.25 -13.76 16.81
C ASP A 85 15.98 -12.45 17.21
N SER A 86 15.83 -11.42 16.40
CA SER A 86 16.47 -10.14 16.63
C SER A 86 15.67 -9.29 17.61
N ASN A 87 16.23 -9.08 18.79
CA ASN A 87 15.77 -8.07 19.75
C ASN A 87 16.34 -6.67 19.43
N ASN A 88 17.19 -6.55 18.41
CA ASN A 88 17.85 -5.29 18.07
C ASN A 88 16.88 -4.37 17.34
N LEU A 89 16.45 -3.32 18.02
CA LEU A 89 15.74 -2.20 17.42
C LEU A 89 16.74 -1.23 16.82
N GLU A 90 16.46 -0.80 15.61
CA GLU A 90 17.24 0.22 14.91
C GLU A 90 16.32 1.32 14.39
N ASN A 91 16.84 2.52 14.29
CA ASN A 91 16.13 3.64 13.70
C ASN A 91 16.17 3.55 12.19
N VAL A 92 15.01 3.55 11.56
CA VAL A 92 14.87 3.61 10.10
C VAL A 92 14.09 4.85 9.70
N THR A 93 14.39 5.39 8.54
CA THR A 93 13.73 6.60 8.04
C THR A 93 12.73 6.23 6.95
N ILE A 94 11.53 6.78 7.08
CA ILE A 94 10.49 6.73 6.06
C ILE A 94 9.91 8.14 5.90
N TRP A 95 10.12 8.76 4.74
CA TRP A 95 9.79 10.17 4.52
C TRP A 95 10.44 11.07 5.58
N ASN A 96 9.66 11.85 6.29
CA ASN A 96 10.11 12.74 7.36
C ASN A 96 10.09 12.07 8.75
N ALA A 97 9.71 10.79 8.83
CA ALA A 97 9.57 10.08 10.09
C ALA A 97 10.75 9.13 10.33
N THR A 98 11.27 9.14 11.55
CA THR A 98 12.17 8.11 12.06
C THR A 98 11.39 7.19 12.98
N VAL A 99 11.45 5.89 12.73
CA VAL A 99 10.74 4.88 13.51
C VAL A 99 11.67 3.74 13.89
N GLN A 100 11.39 3.10 15.00
CA GLN A 100 12.12 1.91 15.41
C GLN A 100 11.61 0.69 14.64
N ALA A 101 12.51 -0.09 14.10
CA ALA A 101 12.24 -1.33 13.39
C ALA A 101 13.19 -2.43 13.83
N LYS A 102 12.78 -3.68 13.66
CA LYS A 102 13.63 -4.86 13.88
C LYS A 102 14.25 -5.30 12.56
N SER A 103 15.53 -5.60 12.53
CA SER A 103 16.16 -6.32 11.44
C SER A 103 15.56 -7.73 11.33
N VAL A 104 15.25 -8.18 10.11
CA VAL A 104 14.52 -9.44 9.94
C VAL A 104 15.49 -10.63 9.92
N LYS A 105 16.33 -10.70 8.92
CA LYS A 105 17.27 -11.81 8.74
C LYS A 105 18.33 -11.47 7.70
N HIS A 106 19.55 -11.91 7.96
CA HIS A 106 20.68 -11.80 7.04
C HIS A 106 20.42 -12.48 5.68
N GLU A 107 19.81 -13.65 5.65
CA GLU A 107 19.46 -14.38 4.44
C GLU A 107 18.51 -13.62 3.51
N ALA A 108 17.52 -12.92 4.08
CA ALA A 108 16.64 -12.03 3.31
C ALA A 108 17.35 -10.77 2.80
N ASP A 109 18.31 -10.28 3.56
CA ASP A 109 19.08 -9.08 3.22
C ASP A 109 20.00 -9.37 2.02
N GLU A 110 20.72 -10.50 2.02
CA GLU A 110 21.54 -10.94 0.90
C GLU A 110 20.68 -11.16 -0.36
N TRP A 111 19.58 -11.90 -0.21
CA TRP A 111 18.68 -12.19 -1.32
C TRP A 111 18.12 -10.89 -1.95
N LEU A 112 17.65 -9.95 -1.13
CA LEU A 112 17.13 -8.67 -1.62
C LEU A 112 18.22 -7.81 -2.25
N SER A 113 19.44 -7.83 -1.69
CA SER A 113 20.58 -7.09 -2.23
C SER A 113 20.94 -7.57 -3.64
N ASP A 114 20.92 -8.89 -3.87
CA ASP A 114 21.14 -9.49 -5.18
C ASP A 114 20.02 -9.12 -6.17
N MET A 115 18.76 -9.22 -5.75
CA MET A 115 17.60 -8.88 -6.59
C MET A 115 17.53 -7.42 -6.99
N LEU A 116 17.94 -6.52 -6.11
CA LEU A 116 17.87 -5.07 -6.33
C LEU A 116 19.18 -4.45 -6.83
N GLY A 117 20.26 -5.24 -6.84
CA GLY A 117 21.57 -4.80 -7.33
C GLY A 117 22.28 -3.78 -6.42
N GLY A 118 22.03 -3.85 -5.11
CA GLY A 118 22.66 -2.95 -4.14
C GLY A 118 22.42 -3.37 -2.70
N THR A 119 23.34 -3.06 -1.80
CA THR A 119 23.24 -3.45 -0.39
C THR A 119 21.99 -2.87 0.25
N CYS A 120 21.12 -3.75 0.70
CA CYS A 120 19.88 -3.41 1.39
C CYS A 120 19.52 -4.46 2.45
N LYS A 121 18.57 -4.17 3.29
CA LYS A 121 18.07 -5.10 4.29
C LYS A 121 16.57 -4.96 4.50
N LEU A 122 15.93 -6.03 4.97
CA LEU A 122 14.53 -6.06 5.32
C LEU A 122 14.35 -5.75 6.80
N VAL A 123 13.46 -4.82 7.10
CA VAL A 123 13.10 -4.44 8.47
C VAL A 123 11.62 -4.65 8.71
N TYR A 124 11.27 -4.95 9.95
CA TYR A 124 9.91 -5.16 10.44
C TYR A 124 9.54 -4.10 11.47
N MET A 125 8.35 -3.51 11.37
CA MET A 125 7.81 -2.60 12.37
C MET A 125 7.13 -3.40 13.48
N PRO A 126 7.70 -3.50 14.69
CA PRO A 126 7.10 -4.24 15.80
C PRO A 126 5.85 -3.52 16.34
N ASN A 127 5.08 -4.20 17.19
CA ASN A 127 3.82 -3.65 17.68
C ASN A 127 4.01 -2.41 18.56
N GLU A 128 5.13 -2.32 19.23
CA GLU A 128 5.53 -1.23 20.12
C GLU A 128 5.88 0.05 19.35
N SER A 129 6.30 -0.07 18.09
CA SER A 129 6.61 1.09 17.26
C SER A 129 5.33 1.71 16.71
N MET A 130 5.13 2.98 17.01
CA MET A 130 3.94 3.73 16.63
C MET A 130 4.33 4.88 15.71
N ARG A 131 3.81 4.85 14.47
CA ARG A 131 3.96 5.94 13.52
C ARG A 131 2.61 6.65 13.36
N PRO A 132 2.45 7.87 13.87
CA PRO A 132 1.23 8.64 13.69
C PRO A 132 0.93 8.88 12.20
N VAL A 133 -0.36 8.94 11.85
CA VAL A 133 -0.81 9.39 10.54
C VAL A 133 -0.48 10.87 10.41
N ASP A 134 0.21 11.23 9.33
CA ASP A 134 0.61 12.60 9.00
C ASP A 134 -0.07 13.01 7.69
N THR A 135 -1.00 13.96 7.76
CA THR A 135 -1.76 14.42 6.60
C THR A 135 -1.04 15.55 5.89
N THR A 136 -1.24 15.66 4.57
CA THR A 136 -0.67 16.78 3.80
C THR A 136 -1.29 18.13 4.17
N SER A 137 -2.48 18.10 4.76
CA SER A 137 -3.18 19.30 5.26
C SER A 137 -2.68 19.78 6.64
N GLY A 138 -1.73 19.05 7.25
CA GLY A 138 -1.28 19.33 8.62
C GLY A 138 -2.28 18.93 9.72
N TYR A 139 -3.37 18.25 9.35
CA TYR A 139 -4.29 17.67 10.32
C TYR A 139 -3.76 16.33 10.81
N HIS A 140 -3.50 16.20 12.11
CA HIS A 140 -3.02 14.97 12.73
C HIS A 140 -4.19 14.31 13.48
N PRO A 141 -4.82 13.26 12.90
CA PRO A 141 -5.90 12.58 13.57
C PRO A 141 -5.38 11.86 14.83
N ASN A 142 -5.79 12.35 16.00
CA ASN A 142 -5.34 11.82 17.28
C ASN A 142 -5.56 10.31 17.40
N GLY A 143 -4.53 9.61 17.85
CA GLY A 143 -4.59 8.17 18.08
C GLY A 143 -4.71 7.31 16.81
N LYS A 144 -4.47 7.86 15.63
CA LYS A 144 -4.43 7.11 14.37
C LYS A 144 -2.99 6.86 13.96
N PHE A 145 -2.71 5.61 13.66
CA PHE A 145 -1.37 5.14 13.32
C PHE A 145 -1.38 4.43 11.96
N THR A 146 -0.22 4.35 11.37
CA THR A 146 0.03 3.55 10.18
C THR A 146 1.33 2.79 10.33
N SER A 147 1.55 1.78 9.48
CA SER A 147 2.82 1.07 9.40
C SER A 147 3.78 1.79 8.43
N PHE A 148 4.48 1.07 7.56
CA PHE A 148 5.34 1.68 6.52
C PHE A 148 4.57 2.13 5.26
N ALA A 149 3.24 2.36 5.35
CA ALA A 149 2.50 3.02 4.28
C ALA A 149 3.02 4.45 4.05
N ASP A 150 2.70 5.07 2.91
CA ASP A 150 3.24 6.40 2.60
C ASP A 150 2.76 7.43 3.63
N ALA A 151 1.45 7.59 3.81
CA ALA A 151 0.90 8.51 4.82
C ALA A 151 -0.27 7.89 5.59
N TYR A 152 -1.15 7.15 4.91
CA TYR A 152 -2.41 6.67 5.46
C TYR A 152 -2.47 5.15 5.53
N PRO A 153 -3.23 4.58 6.49
CA PRO A 153 -3.39 3.13 6.63
C PRO A 153 -4.25 2.50 5.54
N PHE A 154 -5.11 3.27 4.84
CA PHE A 154 -5.95 2.77 3.77
C PHE A 154 -6.02 3.72 2.58
N LEU A 155 -6.03 3.12 1.40
CA LEU A 155 -6.48 3.75 0.16
C LEU A 155 -7.76 3.05 -0.29
N LEU A 156 -8.82 3.82 -0.47
CA LEU A 156 -10.11 3.40 -1.01
C LEU A 156 -10.19 3.84 -2.48
N LEU A 157 -10.68 2.96 -3.37
CA LEU A 157 -10.83 3.25 -4.80
C LEU A 157 -12.07 2.55 -5.38
N GLY A 158 -12.87 3.27 -6.16
CA GLY A 158 -14.05 2.72 -6.81
C GLY A 158 -13.74 2.01 -8.13
N GLU A 159 -14.39 0.88 -8.42
CA GLU A 159 -14.31 0.23 -9.75
C GLU A 159 -14.82 1.12 -10.86
N ALA A 160 -15.86 1.90 -10.59
CA ALA A 160 -16.39 2.87 -11.54
C ALA A 160 -15.35 3.94 -11.92
N SER A 161 -14.52 4.37 -10.95
CA SER A 161 -13.42 5.32 -11.18
C SER A 161 -12.34 4.70 -12.09
N MET A 162 -12.02 3.43 -11.90
CA MET A 162 -11.10 2.71 -12.79
C MET A 162 -11.68 2.52 -14.19
N SER A 163 -12.96 2.20 -14.29
CA SER A 163 -13.65 2.06 -15.57
C SER A 163 -13.69 3.39 -16.33
N ASP A 164 -13.95 4.51 -15.65
CA ASP A 164 -13.90 5.86 -16.25
C ASP A 164 -12.49 6.20 -16.73
N LEU A 165 -11.45 5.93 -15.93
CA LEU A 165 -10.06 6.12 -16.37
C LEU A 165 -9.76 5.30 -17.65
N ASN A 166 -10.11 4.03 -17.65
CA ASN A 166 -9.86 3.13 -18.78
C ASN A 166 -10.65 3.51 -20.03
N SER A 167 -11.86 4.06 -19.88
CA SER A 167 -12.65 4.57 -21.01
C SER A 167 -12.06 5.82 -21.69
N ARG A 168 -11.24 6.58 -20.94
CA ARG A 168 -10.58 7.82 -21.42
C ARG A 168 -9.19 7.59 -22.00
N SER A 169 -8.69 6.35 -21.95
CA SER A 169 -7.36 5.99 -22.41
C SER A 169 -7.43 4.92 -23.49
N GLU A 170 -6.50 4.96 -24.43
CA GLU A 170 -6.31 3.88 -25.42
C GLU A 170 -5.76 2.60 -24.77
N LYS A 171 -5.18 2.71 -23.56
CA LYS A 171 -4.61 1.61 -22.79
C LYS A 171 -5.53 1.22 -21.65
N GLN A 172 -5.50 -0.06 -21.30
CA GLN A 172 -6.18 -0.57 -20.13
C GLN A 172 -5.21 -0.68 -18.95
N PHE A 173 -5.59 -0.11 -17.80
CA PHE A 173 -4.79 -0.10 -16.60
C PHE A 173 -5.40 -0.99 -15.52
N SER A 174 -4.57 -1.80 -14.90
CA SER A 174 -4.95 -2.56 -13.71
C SER A 174 -5.07 -1.64 -12.49
N ILE A 175 -6.08 -1.88 -11.66
CA ILE A 175 -6.26 -1.18 -10.37
C ILE A 175 -5.04 -1.35 -9.45
N LYS A 176 -4.29 -2.44 -9.60
CA LYS A 176 -3.06 -2.72 -8.84
C LYS A 176 -2.00 -1.63 -8.99
N ARG A 177 -2.00 -0.84 -10.07
CA ARG A 177 -1.09 0.31 -10.25
C ARG A 177 -1.26 1.37 -9.16
N PHE A 178 -2.47 1.51 -8.64
CA PHE A 178 -2.83 2.50 -7.63
C PHE A 178 -2.67 1.99 -6.21
N ARG A 179 -2.48 0.68 -6.02
CA ARG A 179 -2.21 0.00 -4.76
C ARG A 179 -3.27 0.27 -3.66
N PRO A 180 -4.58 0.17 -3.99
CA PRO A 180 -5.63 0.35 -2.99
C PRO A 180 -5.64 -0.78 -1.97
N ASN A 181 -6.16 -0.51 -0.76
CA ASN A 181 -6.47 -1.53 0.22
C ASN A 181 -7.90 -2.03 0.07
N ILE A 182 -8.83 -1.11 -0.19
CA ILE A 182 -10.25 -1.41 -0.35
C ILE A 182 -10.68 -0.94 -1.73
N VAL A 183 -11.24 -1.85 -2.51
CA VAL A 183 -11.93 -1.54 -3.76
C VAL A 183 -13.41 -1.78 -3.55
N PHE A 184 -14.24 -0.86 -4.00
CA PHE A 184 -15.68 -1.00 -3.92
C PHE A 184 -16.34 -0.92 -5.29
N SER A 185 -17.45 -1.65 -5.43
CA SER A 185 -18.36 -1.59 -6.55
C SER A 185 -19.61 -0.79 -6.20
N GLY A 186 -20.33 -0.37 -7.23
CA GLY A 186 -21.52 0.48 -7.12
C GLY A 186 -21.19 1.96 -7.13
N GLY A 187 -22.20 2.77 -7.45
CA GLY A 187 -22.08 4.22 -7.54
C GLY A 187 -21.38 4.75 -8.80
N PRO A 188 -21.36 6.07 -8.98
CA PRO A 188 -20.72 6.73 -10.12
C PRO A 188 -19.19 6.80 -9.97
N PRO A 189 -18.46 7.11 -11.06
CA PRO A 189 -17.02 7.37 -11.00
C PRO A 189 -16.66 8.50 -10.03
N ASN A 190 -15.56 8.32 -9.31
CA ASN A 190 -15.00 9.26 -8.34
C ASN A 190 -15.93 9.56 -7.13
N GLN A 191 -16.88 8.71 -6.85
CA GLN A 191 -17.77 8.88 -5.68
C GLN A 191 -16.98 8.84 -4.38
N GLU A 192 -15.89 8.10 -4.32
CA GLU A 192 -15.00 8.02 -3.15
C GLU A 192 -14.47 9.41 -2.70
N ASP A 193 -14.40 10.39 -3.59
CA ASP A 193 -13.97 11.75 -3.25
C ASP A 193 -14.86 12.40 -2.16
N SER A 194 -16.13 12.02 -2.13
CA SER A 194 -17.13 12.57 -1.20
C SER A 194 -17.30 11.76 0.10
N PHE A 195 -16.59 10.64 0.25
CA PHE A 195 -16.74 9.82 1.44
C PHE A 195 -16.07 10.49 2.64
N GLU A 196 -16.86 11.10 3.50
CA GLU A 196 -16.39 11.70 4.76
C GLU A 196 -16.44 10.68 5.89
N LYS A 197 -17.58 10.07 6.12
CA LYS A 197 -17.78 9.03 7.14
C LYS A 197 -18.57 7.86 6.57
N PHE A 198 -18.10 6.68 6.82
CA PHE A 198 -18.79 5.46 6.41
C PHE A 198 -18.46 4.30 7.36
N VAL A 199 -19.23 3.25 7.28
CA VAL A 199 -19.06 2.05 8.09
C VAL A 199 -19.05 0.81 7.19
N ILE A 200 -18.17 -0.13 7.52
CA ILE A 200 -18.13 -1.47 6.98
C ILE A 200 -18.22 -2.42 8.17
N ASN A 201 -19.28 -3.23 8.23
CA ASN A 201 -19.60 -4.03 9.41
C ASN A 201 -19.65 -3.14 10.68
N ASN A 202 -18.79 -3.40 11.65
CA ASN A 202 -18.69 -2.64 12.91
C ASN A 202 -17.50 -1.68 12.96
N VAL A 203 -16.76 -1.53 11.86
CA VAL A 203 -15.62 -0.60 11.78
C VAL A 203 -16.05 0.70 11.14
N ASN A 204 -15.78 1.81 11.82
CA ASN A 204 -16.02 3.14 11.28
C ASN A 204 -14.78 3.62 10.51
N PHE A 205 -15.02 4.30 9.41
CA PHE A 205 -13.98 4.87 8.57
C PHE A 205 -14.24 6.37 8.36
N THR A 206 -13.17 7.13 8.22
CA THR A 206 -13.20 8.54 7.89
C THR A 206 -12.28 8.80 6.70
N GLY A 207 -12.85 9.30 5.61
CA GLY A 207 -12.08 9.78 4.47
C GLY A 207 -11.54 11.17 4.74
N LEU A 208 -10.23 11.33 4.65
CA LEU A 208 -9.57 12.59 5.00
C LEU A 208 -9.29 13.46 3.77
N GLU A 209 -8.55 12.93 2.81
CA GLU A 209 -8.18 13.66 1.60
C GLU A 209 -8.07 12.73 0.40
N ASN A 210 -8.21 13.30 -0.79
CA ASN A 210 -7.98 12.54 -2.02
C ASN A 210 -6.49 12.22 -2.16
N CYS A 211 -6.19 11.05 -2.68
CA CYS A 211 -4.81 10.61 -2.81
C CYS A 211 -4.10 11.33 -3.95
N ALA A 212 -3.19 12.24 -3.63
CA ALA A 212 -2.27 12.84 -4.57
C ALA A 212 -1.31 11.77 -5.14
N ARG A 213 -1.33 11.60 -6.46
CA ARG A 213 -0.60 10.51 -7.12
C ARG A 213 0.81 10.93 -7.51
N CYS A 214 1.77 10.10 -7.15
CA CYS A 214 3.15 10.20 -7.63
C CYS A 214 3.34 9.34 -8.90
N LYS A 215 4.56 9.22 -9.42
CA LYS A 215 4.87 8.46 -10.63
C LYS A 215 4.68 6.93 -10.55
N ILE A 216 4.45 6.35 -9.36
CA ILE A 216 4.31 4.90 -9.19
C ILE A 216 3.23 4.28 -10.09
N PRO A 217 2.04 4.86 -10.29
CA PRO A 217 1.04 4.29 -11.21
C PRO A 217 1.52 4.14 -12.67
N ASN A 218 2.54 4.89 -13.09
CA ASN A 218 3.13 4.74 -14.43
C ASN A 218 4.03 3.51 -14.57
N ILE A 219 4.40 2.87 -13.45
CA ILE A 219 5.12 1.60 -13.47
C ILE A 219 4.12 0.48 -13.75
N ASN A 220 4.42 -0.35 -14.74
CA ASN A 220 3.63 -1.54 -14.99
C ASN A 220 3.92 -2.59 -13.90
N PRO A 221 2.93 -3.00 -13.09
CA PRO A 221 3.16 -3.95 -11.99
C PRO A 221 3.54 -5.35 -12.46
N ASP A 222 3.26 -5.70 -13.72
CA ASP A 222 3.54 -7.03 -14.27
C ASP A 222 4.93 -7.14 -14.90
N THR A 223 5.51 -6.01 -15.34
CA THR A 223 6.83 -5.97 -15.99
C THR A 223 7.88 -5.17 -15.22
N GLY A 224 7.49 -4.43 -14.18
CA GLY A 224 8.38 -3.53 -13.44
C GLY A 224 8.91 -2.35 -14.27
N ILE A 225 8.33 -2.08 -15.44
CA ILE A 225 8.82 -1.03 -16.35
C ILE A 225 8.05 0.27 -16.11
N LEU A 226 8.79 1.36 -15.93
CA LEU A 226 8.24 2.70 -15.94
C LEU A 226 7.89 3.10 -17.38
N GLY A 227 6.61 3.37 -17.64
CA GLY A 227 6.16 3.80 -18.96
C GLY A 227 6.74 5.17 -19.35
N THR A 228 7.19 5.29 -20.60
CA THR A 228 7.74 6.54 -21.17
C THR A 228 6.66 7.54 -21.59
N ASP A 229 5.42 7.08 -21.72
CA ASP A 229 4.25 7.87 -22.13
C ASP A 229 3.55 8.61 -20.98
N ASN A 230 4.06 8.41 -19.74
CA ASN A 230 3.51 8.94 -18.48
C ASN A 230 2.07 8.49 -18.17
N GLU A 231 1.61 7.39 -18.76
CA GLU A 231 0.29 6.84 -18.46
C GLU A 231 0.31 5.93 -17.22
N PRO A 232 -0.73 5.92 -16.42
CA PRO A 232 -2.05 6.57 -16.54
C PRO A 232 -2.10 8.04 -16.07
N LEU A 233 -1.03 8.58 -15.50
CA LEU A 233 -1.06 9.93 -14.92
C LEU A 233 -1.34 11.01 -15.97
N LYS A 234 -0.87 10.85 -17.19
CA LYS A 234 -1.16 11.78 -18.30
C LYS A 234 -2.67 11.85 -18.58
N THR A 235 -3.36 10.73 -18.64
CA THR A 235 -4.82 10.71 -18.81
C THR A 235 -5.52 11.31 -17.60
N LEU A 236 -5.14 10.91 -16.38
CA LEU A 236 -5.71 11.47 -15.14
C LEU A 236 -5.52 12.99 -15.05
N SER A 237 -4.39 13.52 -15.48
CA SER A 237 -4.12 14.97 -15.41
C SER A 237 -5.13 15.83 -16.19
N LYS A 238 -5.80 15.27 -17.20
CA LYS A 238 -6.78 15.99 -18.03
C LYS A 238 -8.09 16.29 -17.27
N TYR A 239 -8.42 15.53 -16.20
CA TYR A 239 -9.70 15.68 -15.51
C TYR A 239 -9.62 15.53 -13.98
N ARG A 240 -8.46 15.07 -13.45
CA ARG A 240 -8.24 14.87 -12.01
C ARG A 240 -7.16 15.78 -11.43
N LEU A 241 -6.74 16.82 -12.16
CA LEU A 241 -5.76 17.79 -11.66
C LEU A 241 -6.47 18.80 -10.75
N ARG A 242 -6.13 18.80 -9.46
CA ARG A 242 -6.63 19.73 -8.44
C ARG A 242 -5.46 20.25 -7.61
N ASN A 243 -5.39 21.54 -7.40
CA ASN A 243 -4.32 22.17 -6.59
C ASN A 243 -2.91 21.70 -6.95
N LYS A 244 -2.61 21.57 -8.26
CA LYS A 244 -1.33 21.07 -8.81
C LYS A 244 -1.07 19.56 -8.56
N ASN A 245 -1.98 18.83 -7.96
CA ASN A 245 -1.88 17.40 -7.73
C ASN A 245 -2.87 16.62 -8.61
N ILE A 246 -2.43 15.50 -9.15
CA ILE A 246 -3.31 14.53 -9.79
C ILE A 246 -3.89 13.67 -8.67
N GLU A 247 -5.20 13.77 -8.44
CA GLU A 247 -5.89 13.07 -7.35
C GLU A 247 -6.66 11.86 -7.87
N PHE A 248 -6.48 10.69 -7.25
CA PHE A 248 -7.21 9.48 -7.61
C PHE A 248 -7.27 8.49 -6.45
N GLY A 249 -8.50 8.19 -5.99
CA GLY A 249 -8.78 7.44 -4.77
C GLY A 249 -8.77 8.29 -3.51
N ARG A 250 -9.28 7.75 -2.41
CA ARG A 250 -9.48 8.44 -1.12
C ARG A 250 -8.59 7.84 -0.04
N ASN A 251 -7.84 8.66 0.63
CA ASN A 251 -7.09 8.30 1.83
C ASN A 251 -8.02 8.24 3.03
N VAL A 252 -7.93 7.13 3.78
CA VAL A 252 -8.91 6.80 4.81
C VAL A 252 -8.21 6.38 6.10
N VAL A 253 -8.76 6.81 7.21
CA VAL A 253 -8.44 6.30 8.55
C VAL A 253 -9.63 5.52 9.12
N TYR A 254 -9.38 4.80 10.17
CA TYR A 254 -10.33 3.88 10.80
C TYR A 254 -10.63 4.28 12.24
N ASP A 255 -11.73 3.77 12.78
CA ASP A 255 -12.06 3.85 14.20
C ASP A 255 -12.68 2.53 14.66
N GLY A 256 -12.02 1.90 15.63
CA GLY A 256 -12.33 0.53 16.04
C GLY A 256 -11.52 -0.53 15.29
N THR A 257 -11.77 -1.77 15.65
CA THR A 257 -11.18 -2.98 15.05
C THR A 257 -12.29 -3.93 14.64
N GLY A 258 -12.02 -4.83 13.73
CA GLY A 258 -13.00 -5.80 13.24
C GLY A 258 -12.51 -6.51 11.99
N ILE A 259 -13.33 -7.35 11.41
CA ILE A 259 -13.03 -8.02 10.15
C ILE A 259 -13.88 -7.38 9.05
N ILE A 260 -13.26 -7.09 7.93
CA ILE A 260 -13.93 -6.68 6.69
C ILE A 260 -13.66 -7.72 5.60
N SER A 261 -14.64 -7.96 4.76
CA SER A 261 -14.62 -9.03 3.75
C SER A 261 -15.13 -8.53 2.40
N VAL A 262 -14.69 -9.15 1.33
CA VAL A 262 -15.30 -9.00 0.02
C VAL A 262 -16.79 -9.37 0.12
N GLY A 263 -17.64 -8.53 -0.45
CA GLY A 263 -19.10 -8.63 -0.34
C GLY A 263 -19.71 -7.80 0.80
N ASP A 264 -18.93 -7.29 1.74
CA ASP A 264 -19.45 -6.43 2.81
C ASP A 264 -19.97 -5.11 2.25
N GLU A 265 -21.09 -4.65 2.82
CA GLU A 265 -21.70 -3.37 2.45
C GLU A 265 -20.91 -2.19 3.05
N LEU A 266 -20.66 -1.19 2.23
CA LEU A 266 -20.12 0.10 2.64
C LEU A 266 -21.28 1.09 2.78
N LYS A 267 -21.58 1.50 4.01
CA LYS A 267 -22.69 2.41 4.34
C LYS A 267 -22.16 3.80 4.64
N LEU A 268 -22.55 4.78 3.83
CA LEU A 268 -22.26 6.19 4.09
C LEU A 268 -23.09 6.67 5.30
N ARG A 269 -22.51 7.60 6.09
CA ARG A 269 -23.15 8.23 7.24
C ARG A 269 -23.31 9.72 7.05
#